data_c9d9c5b20b39bfc462e1305959323ab4
#
_entry.id   c9d9c5b20b39bfc462e1305959323ab4
#
_cell.length_a   1.000
_cell.length_b   1.000
_cell.length_c   1.000
_cell.angle_alpha   90.00
_cell.angle_beta   90.00
_cell.angle_gamma   90.00
#
_symmetry.space_group_name_H-M   'P 1'
#
loop_
_entity.id
_entity.type
_entity.pdbx_description
1 polymer ?
#
loop_
_entity_poly.entity_id
_entity_poly.type
_entity_poly.pdbx_seq_one_letter_code
_entity_poly.pdbx_strand_id
1 'polypeptide(L)' 'MGTKKKLLFVFNPFSGKAQIKNQLLDIVDVMVKADYEVTIYPTQAQGDAIHKIETEAGDYDLVVCSGG' A
#
# COMPACT_ATOMS: atom_id res chain seq x y z
N MET A 1 -16.55 -19.36 -4.35
CA MET A 1 -15.68 -18.28 -4.65
C MET A 1 -15.59 -17.28 -3.50
N GLY A 2 -14.52 -17.30 -2.80
CA GLY A 2 -14.34 -16.42 -1.67
C GLY A 2 -14.08 -14.98 -2.10
N THR A 3 -14.51 -14.05 -1.29
CA THR A 3 -14.21 -12.66 -1.51
C THR A 3 -12.86 -12.36 -0.88
N LYS A 4 -11.92 -11.91 -1.67
CA LYS A 4 -10.62 -11.53 -1.13
C LYS A 4 -10.76 -10.27 -0.30
N LYS A 5 -9.97 -10.19 0.74
CA LYS A 5 -9.89 -8.96 1.52
C LYS A 5 -9.09 -7.92 0.74
N LYS A 6 -9.51 -6.69 0.88
CA LYS A 6 -8.87 -5.59 0.16
C LYS A 6 -7.80 -4.96 1.02
N LEU A 7 -6.62 -4.79 0.45
CA LEU A 7 -5.48 -4.21 1.13
C LEU A 7 -5.02 -2.97 0.36
N LEU A 8 -4.86 -1.86 1.06
CA LEU A 8 -4.28 -0.66 0.48
C LEU A 8 -2.85 -0.52 0.98
N PHE A 9 -1.91 -0.49 0.07
CA PHE A 9 -0.51 -0.28 0.39
C PHE A 9 -0.09 1.11 -0.08
N VAL A 10 0.19 1.97 0.90
CA VAL A 10 0.57 3.36 0.64
C VAL A 10 2.06 3.48 0.91
N PHE A 11 2.80 3.99 -0.06
CA PHE A 11 4.23 4.15 0.13
C PHE A 11 4.71 5.48 -0.44
N ASN A 12 5.83 5.95 0.10
CA ASN A 12 6.45 7.18 -0.35
C ASN A 12 7.65 6.82 -1.23
N PRO A 13 7.55 7.02 -2.55
CA PRO A 13 8.65 6.63 -3.45
C PRO A 13 9.87 7.51 -3.30
N PHE A 14 9.73 8.65 -2.64
CA PHE A 14 10.84 9.58 -2.43
C PHE A 14 11.49 9.42 -1.07
N SER A 15 10.95 8.53 -0.23
CA SER A 15 11.44 8.33 1.11
C SER A 15 12.70 7.47 1.08
N GLY A 16 13.68 7.89 1.83
CA GLY A 16 14.87 7.07 2.02
C GLY A 16 15.62 6.81 0.73
N LYS A 17 16.05 5.58 0.57
CA LYS A 17 17.00 5.23 -0.45
C LYS A 17 16.37 4.33 -1.47
N ALA A 18 15.45 4.67 -2.17
CA ALA A 18 14.93 3.92 -3.31
C ALA A 18 14.82 2.40 -3.13
N GLN A 19 15.08 1.89 -1.93
CA GLN A 19 15.06 0.45 -1.70
C GLN A 19 13.65 -0.10 -1.75
N ILE A 20 12.69 0.72 -1.42
CA ILE A 20 11.30 0.29 -1.48
C ILE A 20 10.92 -0.11 -2.89
N LYS A 21 11.46 0.57 -3.89
CA LYS A 21 11.16 0.23 -5.27
C LYS A 21 11.66 -1.15 -5.64
N ASN A 22 12.85 -1.51 -5.13
CA ASN A 22 13.43 -2.81 -5.43
C ASN A 22 12.70 -3.93 -4.70
N GLN A 23 12.10 -3.62 -3.55
CA GLN A 23 11.43 -4.62 -2.73
C GLN A 23 9.93 -4.67 -2.97
N LEU A 24 9.41 -3.72 -3.71
CA LEU A 24 7.96 -3.58 -3.85
C LEU A 24 7.31 -4.83 -4.42
N LEU A 25 7.92 -5.40 -5.46
CA LEU A 25 7.34 -6.60 -6.08
C LEU A 25 7.31 -7.77 -5.10
N ASP A 26 8.35 -7.91 -4.29
CA ASP A 26 8.39 -8.98 -3.31
C ASP A 26 7.32 -8.78 -2.25
N ILE A 27 7.15 -7.54 -1.81
CA ILE A 27 6.13 -7.21 -0.82
C ILE A 27 4.74 -7.51 -1.36
N VAL A 28 4.48 -7.07 -2.58
CA VAL A 28 3.19 -7.29 -3.22
C VAL A 28 2.93 -8.78 -3.40
N ASP A 29 3.95 -9.52 -3.79
CA ASP A 29 3.81 -10.95 -3.99
C ASP A 29 3.40 -11.65 -2.70
N VAL A 30 4.01 -11.29 -1.58
CA VAL A 30 3.66 -11.84 -0.28
C VAL A 30 2.20 -11.54 0.05
N MET A 31 1.77 -10.31 -0.19
CA MET A 31 0.41 -9.91 0.10
C MET A 31 -0.60 -10.65 -0.77
N VAL A 32 -0.29 -10.82 -2.04
CA VAL A 32 -1.18 -11.55 -2.95
C VAL A 32 -1.25 -13.01 -2.56
N LYS A 33 -0.13 -13.59 -2.18
CA LYS A 33 -0.11 -14.98 -1.72
C LYS A 33 -0.88 -15.17 -0.42
N ALA A 34 -1.00 -14.11 0.37
CA ALA A 34 -1.81 -14.14 1.59
C ALA A 34 -3.30 -13.92 1.29
N ASP A 35 -3.66 -13.92 0.02
CA ASP A 35 -5.05 -13.86 -0.43
C ASP A 35 -5.68 -12.47 -0.29
N TYR A 36 -4.85 -11.41 -0.45
CA TYR A 36 -5.36 -10.06 -0.47
C TYR A 36 -5.46 -9.54 -1.91
N GLU A 37 -6.47 -8.70 -2.12
CA GLU A 37 -6.54 -7.89 -3.32
C GLU A 37 -5.82 -6.59 -3.01
N VAL A 38 -4.66 -6.38 -3.62
CA VAL A 38 -3.75 -5.30 -3.25
C VAL A 38 -3.93 -4.10 -4.17
N THR A 39 -4.14 -2.94 -3.58
CA THR A 39 -4.11 -1.67 -4.28
C THR A 39 -2.89 -0.90 -3.80
N ILE A 40 -2.09 -0.43 -4.72
CA ILE A 40 -0.85 0.27 -4.41
C ILE A 40 -1.00 1.73 -4.74
N TYR A 41 -0.66 2.58 -3.80
CA TYR A 41 -0.74 4.02 -4.00
C TYR A 41 0.58 4.69 -3.64
N PRO A 42 1.33 5.18 -4.62
CA PRO A 42 2.53 5.97 -4.35
C PRO A 42 2.13 7.40 -4.00
N THR A 43 2.60 7.90 -2.86
CA THR A 43 2.27 9.25 -2.45
C THR A 43 2.98 10.25 -3.35
N GLN A 44 2.33 11.37 -3.58
CA GLN A 44 2.87 12.38 -4.49
C GLN A 44 3.37 13.61 -3.77
N ALA A 45 2.95 13.80 -2.53
CA ALA A 45 3.33 14.96 -1.76
C ALA A 45 3.21 14.66 -0.28
N GLN A 46 3.79 15.53 0.54
CA GLN A 46 3.70 15.41 1.97
C GLN A 46 2.23 15.49 2.40
N GLY A 47 1.83 14.60 3.27
CA GLY A 47 0.45 14.57 3.75
C GLY A 47 -0.50 13.80 2.85
N ASP A 48 -0.04 13.38 1.68
CA ASP A 48 -0.87 12.67 0.72
C ASP A 48 -1.33 11.31 1.27
N ALA A 49 -0.46 10.63 2.01
CA ALA A 49 -0.81 9.34 2.60
C ALA A 49 -1.97 9.49 3.58
N ILE A 50 -1.94 10.52 4.40
CA ILE A 50 -3.00 10.75 5.38
C ILE A 50 -4.31 11.04 4.66
N HIS A 51 -4.26 11.87 3.65
CA HIS A 51 -5.44 12.21 2.87
C HIS A 51 -6.05 10.96 2.21
N LYS A 52 -5.21 10.14 1.62
CA LYS A 52 -5.67 8.92 0.96
C LYS A 52 -6.34 7.99 1.96
N ILE A 53 -5.71 7.81 3.11
CA ILE A 53 -6.24 6.92 4.13
C ILE A 53 -7.57 7.46 4.66
N GLU A 54 -7.62 8.76 4.97
CA GLU A 54 -8.85 9.35 5.50
C GLU A 54 -10.01 9.25 4.51
N THR A 55 -9.70 9.35 3.24
CA THR A 55 -10.74 9.34 2.21
C THR A 55 -11.21 7.93 1.90
N GLU A 56 -10.30 6.96 1.89
CA GLU A 56 -10.61 5.65 1.33
C GLU A 56 -10.41 4.47 2.27
N ALA A 57 -9.98 4.68 3.50
CA ALA A 57 -9.70 3.56 4.39
C ALA A 57 -10.92 2.66 4.60
N GLY A 58 -12.11 3.22 4.54
CA GLY A 58 -13.33 2.45 4.71
C GLY A 58 -13.57 1.44 3.62
N ASP A 59 -12.89 1.59 2.48
CA ASP A 59 -13.05 0.68 1.34
C ASP A 59 -12.10 -0.51 1.42
N TYR A 60 -11.24 -0.55 2.44
CA TYR A 60 -10.20 -1.58 2.55
C TYR A 60 -10.27 -2.27 3.90
N ASP A 61 -9.93 -3.55 3.89
CA ASP A 61 -9.87 -4.33 5.13
C ASP A 61 -8.57 -4.10 5.88
N LEU A 62 -7.52 -3.74 5.16
CA LEU A 62 -6.21 -3.51 5.76
C LEU A 62 -5.50 -2.39 5.02
N VAL A 63 -4.87 -1.49 5.77
CA VAL A 63 -4.08 -0.41 5.20
C VAL A 63 -2.66 -0.55 5.72
N VAL A 64 -1.71 -0.59 4.80
CA VAL A 64 -0.29 -0.70 5.12
C VAL A 64 0.41 0.55 4.61
N CYS A 65 1.19 1.19 5.46
CA CYS A 65 1.96 2.37 5.09
C CYS A 65 3.44 2.05 5.18
N SER A 66 4.20 2.48 4.20
CA SER A 66 5.64 2.28 4.16
C SER A 66 6.33 3.58 3.78
N GLY A 67 7.47 3.82 4.37
CA GLY A 67 8.22 5.04 4.14
C GLY A 67 8.06 6.00 5.31
N GLY A 68 9.07 6.72 5.55
CA GLY A 68 9.11 7.58 6.72
C GLY A 68 8.57 8.95 6.54
#